data_cf7ea4be4965d8a8dd6aba558a6f0a7e
#
_entry.id   cf7ea4be4965d8a8dd6aba558a6f0a7e
#
_cell.length_a   1.000
_cell.length_b   1.000
_cell.length_c   1.000
_cell.angle_alpha   90.00
_cell.angle_beta   90.00
_cell.angle_gamma   90.00
#
_symmetry.space_group_name_H-M   'P 1'
#
loop_
_entity.id
_entity.type
_entity.pdbx_description
1 polymer ?
#
loop_
_entity_poly.entity_id
_entity_poly.type
_entity_poly.pdbx_seq_one_letter_code
_entity_poly.pdbx_strand_id
1 'polypeptide(L)'
;SGSSRGLGDVYKRQVLEFEYLAEDKNLSAKKVRNLGNIPGVVYGDGEKTKKISLQAKDLRKALELPSIFSQVILLRQADESHKVILKDVQINPSNDKPVHVDFMKVSASTKITMQVPLKFVSEDICFGVKNEGGMISKNKNEIELTCLAENLPEFIEVNVADLKLGNSIMQTGLVLPEGVELSNALLTGQDQPVVSCTTTRASLEIEEDLEGETSEEGTCLLYTSDAADEQLS
;
A
#
# COMPACT_ATOMS: atom_id res chain seq x y z
N SER A 1 -34.66 -13.02 -29.45
CA SER A 1 -33.62 -12.03 -29.53
C SER A 1 -33.07 -11.77 -28.13
N GLY A 2 -32.16 -12.65 -27.74
CA GLY A 2 -31.45 -12.54 -26.45
C GLY A 2 -30.26 -11.59 -26.58
N SER A 3 -30.40 -10.37 -26.07
CA SER A 3 -29.33 -9.42 -25.93
C SER A 3 -28.45 -9.83 -24.75
N SER A 4 -27.32 -10.46 -25.03
CA SER A 4 -26.25 -10.62 -24.04
C SER A 4 -25.61 -9.24 -23.81
N ARG A 5 -25.95 -8.61 -22.68
CA ARG A 5 -25.21 -7.46 -22.18
C ARG A 5 -23.87 -7.97 -21.71
N GLY A 6 -22.87 -7.83 -22.57
CA GLY A 6 -21.47 -7.96 -22.15
C GLY A 6 -21.17 -6.89 -21.11
N LEU A 7 -20.91 -7.31 -19.91
CA LEU A 7 -20.29 -6.51 -18.85
C LEU A 7 -18.83 -6.27 -19.22
N GLY A 8 -18.64 -5.36 -20.15
CA GLY A 8 -17.37 -4.71 -20.40
C GLY A 8 -17.40 -3.36 -19.72
N ASP A 9 -17.31 -3.32 -18.40
CA ASP A 9 -16.94 -2.09 -17.72
C ASP A 9 -15.48 -1.80 -18.09
N VAL A 10 -15.35 -1.13 -19.22
CA VAL A 10 -14.16 -0.36 -19.53
C VAL A 10 -14.09 0.72 -18.45
N TYR A 11 -13.30 0.48 -17.41
CA TYR A 11 -12.89 1.50 -16.47
C TYR A 11 -12.29 2.62 -17.31
N LYS A 12 -13.09 3.64 -17.57
CA LYS A 12 -12.60 4.90 -18.13
C LYS A 12 -11.60 5.41 -17.13
N ARG A 13 -10.30 5.35 -17.45
CA ARG A 13 -9.27 6.06 -16.71
C ARG A 13 -9.78 7.48 -16.48
N GLN A 14 -10.18 7.79 -15.28
CA GLN A 14 -10.55 9.16 -14.93
C GLN A 14 -9.25 9.94 -14.92
N VAL A 15 -9.04 10.69 -15.98
CA VAL A 15 -7.90 11.60 -16.06
C VAL A 15 -8.18 12.70 -15.05
N LEU A 16 -7.43 12.72 -13.95
CA LEU A 16 -7.49 13.78 -12.96
C LEU A 16 -6.92 15.05 -13.58
N GLU A 17 -7.70 16.12 -13.57
CA GLU A 17 -7.29 17.42 -14.10
C GLU A 17 -7.17 18.41 -12.94
N PHE A 18 -6.02 19.08 -12.87
CA PHE A 18 -5.81 20.17 -11.93
C PHE A 18 -5.49 21.46 -12.67
N GLU A 19 -6.13 22.53 -12.23
CA GLU A 19 -5.72 23.87 -12.63
C GLU A 19 -4.59 24.33 -11.70
N TYR A 20 -3.50 24.79 -12.29
CA TYR A 20 -2.40 25.36 -11.53
C TYR A 20 -2.17 26.81 -11.89
N LEU A 21 -1.72 27.58 -10.92
CA LEU A 21 -1.26 28.93 -11.10
C LEU A 21 0.26 28.92 -11.13
N ALA A 22 0.87 29.56 -12.14
CA ALA A 22 2.31 29.78 -12.11
C ALA A 22 2.65 30.62 -10.88
N GLU A 23 3.65 30.18 -10.12
CA GLU A 23 4.06 30.93 -8.95
C GLU A 23 4.75 32.21 -9.37
N ASP A 24 4.22 33.36 -8.94
CA ASP A 24 4.89 34.63 -9.05
C ASP A 24 6.23 34.57 -8.31
N LYS A 25 7.33 34.94 -8.98
CA LYS A 25 8.69 34.85 -8.45
C LYS A 25 8.88 35.55 -7.08
N ASN A 26 7.93 36.38 -6.67
CA ASN A 26 7.94 37.18 -5.46
C ASN A 26 7.07 36.64 -4.31
N LEU A 27 6.30 35.56 -4.51
CA LEU A 27 5.51 34.96 -3.45
C LEU A 27 6.32 33.92 -2.67
N SER A 28 6.40 34.09 -1.36
CA SER A 28 6.99 33.06 -0.51
C SER A 28 5.99 31.90 -0.32
N ALA A 29 6.49 30.67 -0.20
CA ALA A 29 5.67 29.47 0.06
C ALA A 29 4.71 29.64 1.26
N LYS A 30 5.09 30.40 2.27
CA LYS A 30 4.24 30.74 3.42
C LYS A 30 3.01 31.57 3.02
N LYS A 31 3.20 32.55 2.10
CA LYS A 31 2.07 33.35 1.60
C LYS A 31 1.11 32.52 0.75
N VAL A 32 1.64 31.61 -0.10
CA VAL A 32 0.83 30.70 -0.90
C VAL A 32 -0.06 29.84 -0.02
N ARG A 33 0.50 29.27 1.05
CA ARG A 33 -0.28 28.44 2.00
C ARG A 33 -1.34 29.25 2.77
N ASN A 34 -1.04 30.50 3.12
CA ASN A 34 -2.00 31.36 3.79
C ASN A 34 -3.19 31.74 2.89
N LEU A 35 -3.01 31.74 1.56
CA LEU A 35 -4.08 31.92 0.57
C LEU A 35 -4.92 30.65 0.33
N GLY A 36 -4.63 29.56 1.03
CA GLY A 36 -5.32 28.28 0.87
C GLY A 36 -4.81 27.43 -0.30
N ASN A 37 -3.66 27.82 -0.89
CA ASN A 37 -3.02 27.07 -1.97
C ASN A 37 -1.81 26.28 -1.45
N ILE A 38 -1.44 25.24 -2.17
CA ILE A 38 -0.28 24.40 -1.87
C ILE A 38 0.78 24.68 -2.93
N PRO A 39 2.00 25.09 -2.51
CA PRO A 39 3.12 25.21 -3.42
C PRO A 39 3.58 23.84 -3.90
N GLY A 40 3.99 23.76 -5.14
CA GLY A 40 4.54 22.55 -5.73
C GLY A 40 5.57 22.85 -6.80
N VAL A 41 6.21 21.79 -7.25
CA VAL A 41 7.20 21.85 -8.34
C VAL A 41 6.86 20.84 -9.41
N VAL A 42 7.12 21.22 -10.66
CA VAL A 42 7.03 20.34 -11.83
C VAL A 42 8.41 20.27 -12.46
N TYR A 43 8.95 19.07 -12.57
CA TYR A 43 10.26 18.81 -13.18
C TYR A 43 10.20 17.60 -14.12
N GLY A 44 11.23 17.37 -14.88
CA GLY A 44 11.35 16.24 -15.82
C GLY A 44 11.47 16.72 -17.26
N ASP A 45 11.64 15.75 -18.17
CA ASP A 45 11.75 15.95 -19.64
C ASP A 45 12.86 16.93 -20.07
N GLY A 46 13.92 17.09 -19.24
CA GLY A 46 15.04 18.00 -19.55
C GLY A 46 14.70 19.50 -19.44
N GLU A 47 13.47 19.84 -19.10
CA GLU A 47 13.06 21.23 -18.91
C GLU A 47 13.44 21.78 -17.52
N LYS A 48 13.49 23.11 -17.43
CA LYS A 48 13.71 23.80 -16.16
C LYS A 48 12.54 23.53 -15.22
N THR A 49 12.83 23.29 -13.96
CA THR A 49 11.83 23.15 -12.90
C THR A 49 10.91 24.36 -12.86
N LYS A 50 9.61 24.13 -12.99
CA LYS A 50 8.56 25.15 -12.88
C LYS A 50 7.95 25.09 -11.48
N LYS A 51 7.85 26.25 -10.82
CA LYS A 51 7.11 26.35 -9.56
C LYS A 51 5.65 26.60 -9.86
N ILE A 52 4.80 25.89 -9.16
CA ILE A 52 3.36 25.95 -9.33
C ILE A 52 2.65 26.10 -7.98
N SER A 53 1.41 26.53 -7.99
CA SER A 53 0.53 26.49 -6.84
C SER A 53 -0.82 25.87 -7.21
N LEU A 54 -1.31 24.99 -6.36
CA LEU A 54 -2.56 24.26 -6.53
C LEU A 54 -3.54 24.60 -5.42
N GLN A 55 -4.82 24.51 -5.68
CA GLN A 55 -5.83 24.65 -4.63
C GLN A 55 -5.77 23.47 -3.66
N ALA A 56 -5.67 23.77 -2.36
CA ALA A 56 -5.59 22.75 -1.32
C ALA A 56 -6.81 21.83 -1.27
N LYS A 57 -7.96 22.34 -1.65
CA LYS A 57 -9.23 21.59 -1.65
C LYS A 57 -9.22 20.47 -2.70
N ASP A 58 -8.75 20.77 -3.91
CA ASP A 58 -8.77 19.81 -5.01
C ASP A 58 -7.71 18.73 -4.81
N LEU A 59 -6.52 19.13 -4.36
CA LEU A 59 -5.46 18.18 -4.04
C LEU A 59 -5.88 17.23 -2.89
N ARG A 60 -6.54 17.75 -1.86
CA ARG A 60 -7.00 16.91 -0.73
C ARG A 60 -7.99 15.86 -1.18
N LYS A 61 -8.97 16.22 -2.01
CA LYS A 61 -9.93 15.26 -2.58
C LYS A 61 -9.25 14.19 -3.42
N ALA A 62 -8.23 14.59 -4.18
CA ALA A 62 -7.48 13.65 -5.00
C ALA A 62 -6.63 12.68 -4.16
N LEU A 63 -6.05 13.15 -3.05
CA LEU A 63 -5.27 12.31 -2.12
C LEU A 63 -6.12 11.29 -1.34
N GLU A 64 -7.46 11.42 -1.34
CA GLU A 64 -8.36 10.40 -0.80
C GLU A 64 -8.34 9.11 -1.66
N LEU A 65 -7.89 9.21 -2.92
CA LEU A 65 -7.76 8.08 -3.83
C LEU A 65 -6.35 7.47 -3.70
N PRO A 66 -6.21 6.22 -3.23
CA PRO A 66 -4.89 5.58 -3.11
C PRO A 66 -4.14 5.49 -4.45
N SER A 67 -4.89 5.38 -5.55
CA SER A 67 -4.33 5.26 -6.90
C SER A 67 -3.78 6.58 -7.49
N ILE A 68 -3.83 7.70 -6.76
CA ILE A 68 -3.33 9.00 -7.28
C ILE A 68 -1.84 8.96 -7.62
N PHE A 69 -1.05 8.18 -6.87
CA PHE A 69 0.38 8.04 -7.11
C PHE A 69 0.69 7.20 -8.35
N SER A 70 -0.26 6.39 -8.81
CA SER A 70 -0.13 5.49 -9.96
C SER A 70 -0.96 5.94 -11.17
N GLN A 71 -1.42 7.20 -11.21
CA GLN A 71 -2.19 7.75 -12.31
C GLN A 71 -1.48 8.92 -12.98
N VAL A 72 -1.69 9.03 -14.31
CA VAL A 72 -1.24 10.20 -15.07
C VAL A 72 -2.25 11.33 -14.88
N ILE A 73 -1.77 12.46 -14.42
CA ILE A 73 -2.54 13.66 -14.10
C ILE A 73 -2.32 14.70 -15.20
N LEU A 74 -3.37 15.42 -15.59
CA LEU A 74 -3.29 16.57 -16.46
C LEU A 74 -3.24 17.86 -15.63
N LEU A 75 -2.11 18.56 -15.71
CA LEU A 75 -1.99 19.92 -15.17
C LEU A 75 -2.34 20.91 -16.26
N ARG A 76 -3.33 21.76 -16.03
CA ARG A 76 -3.76 22.80 -16.97
C ARG A 76 -3.42 24.19 -16.43
N GLN A 77 -2.86 25.02 -17.29
CA GLN A 77 -2.68 26.45 -17.06
C GLN A 77 -3.04 27.20 -18.34
N ALA A 78 -4.15 27.92 -18.31
CA ALA A 78 -4.67 28.62 -19.48
C ALA A 78 -4.71 27.73 -20.75
N ASP A 79 -3.76 27.91 -21.66
CA ASP A 79 -3.67 27.17 -22.93
C ASP A 79 -2.68 25.99 -22.89
N GLU A 80 -1.89 25.84 -21.81
CA GLU A 80 -0.90 24.78 -21.68
C GLU A 80 -1.46 23.61 -20.84
N SER A 81 -1.25 22.39 -21.33
CA SER A 81 -1.55 21.17 -20.59
C SER A 81 -0.32 20.27 -20.53
N HIS A 82 0.03 19.81 -19.34
CA HIS A 82 1.17 18.94 -19.11
C HIS A 82 0.70 17.61 -18.50
N LYS A 83 1.15 16.49 -19.08
CA LYS A 83 0.99 15.17 -18.47
C LYS A 83 2.05 15.00 -17.39
N VAL A 84 1.61 14.75 -16.17
CA VAL A 84 2.50 14.59 -15.01
C VAL A 84 2.07 13.42 -14.16
N ILE A 85 2.97 12.94 -13.33
CA ILE A 85 2.70 11.98 -12.27
C ILE A 85 3.04 12.64 -10.95
N LEU A 86 2.26 12.33 -9.93
CA LEU A 86 2.52 12.73 -8.56
C LEU A 86 3.67 11.89 -8.01
N LYS A 87 4.83 12.51 -7.77
CA LYS A 87 6.02 11.80 -7.27
C LYS A 87 6.06 11.74 -5.76
N ASP A 88 5.78 12.86 -5.10
CA ASP A 88 5.81 12.94 -3.64
C ASP A 88 4.85 14.01 -3.12
N VAL A 89 4.34 13.80 -1.91
CA VAL A 89 3.50 14.74 -1.19
C VAL A 89 3.98 14.85 0.25
N GLN A 90 4.40 16.06 0.62
CA GLN A 90 4.72 16.36 2.01
C GLN A 90 3.43 16.68 2.78
N ILE A 91 3.16 15.90 3.80
CA ILE A 91 2.00 16.07 4.69
C ILE A 91 2.48 16.54 6.06
N ASN A 92 1.78 17.49 6.65
CA ASN A 92 2.05 17.93 8.01
C ASN A 92 1.44 16.92 9.01
N PRO A 93 2.24 16.23 9.83
CA PRO A 93 1.77 15.17 10.73
C PRO A 93 0.82 15.65 11.84
N SER A 94 0.80 16.96 12.12
CA SER A 94 -0.08 17.51 13.18
C SER A 94 -1.53 17.70 12.73
N ASN A 95 -1.79 17.89 11.44
CA ASN A 95 -3.12 18.24 10.94
C ASN A 95 -3.48 17.57 9.60
N ASP A 96 -2.67 16.61 9.15
CA ASP A 96 -2.83 15.85 7.91
C ASP A 96 -3.05 16.72 6.65
N LYS A 97 -2.56 17.97 6.69
CA LYS A 97 -2.68 18.88 5.56
C LYS A 97 -1.46 18.75 4.64
N PRO A 98 -1.67 18.65 3.33
CA PRO A 98 -0.57 18.68 2.38
C PRO A 98 0.10 20.07 2.40
N VAL A 99 1.44 20.05 2.42
CA VAL A 99 2.30 21.24 2.56
C VAL A 99 3.06 21.53 1.28
N HIS A 100 3.46 20.48 0.56
CA HIS A 100 4.21 20.58 -0.70
C HIS A 100 3.88 19.39 -1.60
N VAL A 101 4.00 19.59 -2.90
CA VAL A 101 3.69 18.57 -3.90
C VAL A 101 4.75 18.59 -5.00
N ASP A 102 5.24 17.41 -5.35
CA ASP A 102 6.23 17.20 -6.38
C ASP A 102 5.63 16.44 -7.56
N PHE A 103 5.62 17.06 -8.72
CA PHE A 103 5.17 16.46 -9.96
C PHE A 103 6.34 16.21 -10.91
N MET A 104 6.30 15.06 -11.55
CA MET A 104 7.25 14.71 -12.60
C MET A 104 6.52 14.69 -13.95
N LYS A 105 7.02 15.46 -14.92
CA LYS A 105 6.55 15.37 -16.32
C LYS A 105 6.91 14.03 -16.88
N VAL A 106 5.98 13.43 -17.60
CA VAL A 106 6.17 12.11 -18.18
C VAL A 106 5.87 12.13 -19.66
N SER A 107 6.82 11.59 -20.42
CA SER A 107 6.67 11.24 -21.82
C SER A 107 6.36 9.74 -21.93
N ALA A 108 5.73 9.32 -23.00
CA ALA A 108 5.35 7.91 -23.23
C ALA A 108 6.51 6.91 -23.06
N SER A 109 7.73 7.34 -23.44
CA SER A 109 8.95 6.52 -23.41
C SER A 109 9.75 6.61 -22.11
N THR A 110 9.32 7.43 -21.15
CA THR A 110 10.05 7.62 -19.89
C THR A 110 9.86 6.45 -18.96
N LYS A 111 10.96 5.80 -18.53
CA LYS A 111 10.94 4.81 -17.45
C LYS A 111 10.77 5.55 -16.12
N ILE A 112 9.79 5.14 -15.36
CA ILE A 112 9.45 5.71 -14.06
C ILE A 112 9.44 4.63 -13.00
N THR A 113 9.88 5.00 -11.80
CA THR A 113 9.80 4.17 -10.62
C THR A 113 8.81 4.80 -9.66
N MET A 114 7.72 4.09 -9.36
CA MET A 114 6.59 4.59 -8.59
C MET A 114 6.11 3.55 -7.59
N GLN A 115 5.49 4.02 -6.51
CA GLN A 115 4.77 3.17 -5.57
C GLN A 115 3.35 2.95 -6.07
N VAL A 116 2.97 1.68 -6.20
CA VAL A 116 1.65 1.26 -6.67
C VAL A 116 0.92 0.53 -5.55
N PRO A 117 -0.34 0.89 -5.25
CA PRO A 117 -1.10 0.25 -4.20
C PRO A 117 -1.47 -1.18 -4.57
N LEU A 118 -1.52 -2.05 -3.56
CA LEU A 118 -1.93 -3.44 -3.67
C LEU A 118 -3.41 -3.57 -3.28
N LYS A 119 -4.17 -4.28 -4.09
CA LYS A 119 -5.56 -4.62 -3.82
C LYS A 119 -5.65 -6.10 -3.53
N PHE A 120 -5.94 -6.46 -2.30
CA PHE A 120 -6.12 -7.85 -1.90
C PHE A 120 -7.53 -8.31 -2.28
N VAL A 121 -7.59 -9.43 -2.98
CA VAL A 121 -8.84 -10.02 -3.47
C VAL A 121 -9.03 -11.37 -2.81
N SER A 122 -10.29 -11.73 -2.53
CA SER A 122 -10.65 -13.04 -1.96
C SER A 122 -10.22 -13.26 -0.50
N GLU A 123 -10.12 -12.20 0.29
CA GLU A 123 -9.79 -12.28 1.71
C GLU A 123 -10.80 -13.15 2.48
N ASP A 124 -12.11 -12.99 2.17
CA ASP A 124 -13.20 -13.71 2.86
C ASP A 124 -13.23 -15.24 2.58
N ILE A 125 -12.60 -15.67 1.48
CA ILE A 125 -12.56 -17.08 1.06
C ILE A 125 -11.18 -17.72 1.24
N CYS A 126 -10.25 -17.01 1.86
CA CYS A 126 -8.92 -17.49 2.13
C CYS A 126 -8.97 -18.81 2.93
N PHE A 127 -8.24 -19.83 2.46
CA PHE A 127 -8.21 -21.15 3.07
C PHE A 127 -7.71 -21.11 4.52
N GLY A 128 -6.62 -20.38 4.78
CA GLY A 128 -6.03 -20.23 6.11
C GLY A 128 -6.94 -19.52 7.10
N VAL A 129 -7.83 -18.62 6.63
CA VAL A 129 -8.79 -17.93 7.50
C VAL A 129 -9.99 -18.80 7.80
N LYS A 130 -10.59 -19.44 6.78
CA LYS A 130 -11.83 -20.23 6.94
C LYS A 130 -11.62 -21.57 7.62
N ASN A 131 -10.57 -22.30 7.23
CA ASN A 131 -10.37 -23.68 7.65
C ASN A 131 -9.40 -23.80 8.81
N GLU A 132 -8.47 -22.89 8.95
CA GLU A 132 -7.37 -22.97 9.91
C GLU A 132 -7.45 -21.86 10.99
N GLY A 133 -8.48 -20.99 10.94
CA GLY A 133 -8.69 -19.95 11.95
C GLY A 133 -7.59 -18.87 11.98
N GLY A 134 -6.81 -18.74 10.91
CA GLY A 134 -5.76 -17.76 10.79
C GLY A 134 -6.28 -16.35 10.53
N MET A 135 -5.39 -15.38 10.66
CA MET A 135 -5.63 -13.98 10.32
C MET A 135 -4.67 -13.51 9.22
N ILE A 136 -5.19 -12.77 8.25
CA ILE A 136 -4.39 -12.17 7.20
C ILE A 136 -3.69 -10.92 7.75
N SER A 137 -2.36 -10.92 7.72
CA SER A 137 -1.53 -9.78 8.03
C SER A 137 -1.01 -9.16 6.73
N LYS A 138 -1.41 -7.92 6.46
CA LYS A 138 -0.95 -7.13 5.32
C LYS A 138 0.33 -6.41 5.72
N ASN A 139 1.48 -6.95 5.32
CA ASN A 139 2.78 -6.39 5.69
C ASN A 139 3.14 -5.18 4.83
N LYS A 140 2.63 -5.16 3.58
CA LYS A 140 2.80 -4.04 2.65
C LYS A 140 1.48 -3.73 1.95
N ASN A 141 1.17 -2.44 1.86
CA ASN A 141 0.02 -1.94 1.11
C ASN A 141 0.41 -1.40 -0.27
N GLU A 142 1.69 -1.12 -0.47
CA GLU A 142 2.25 -0.55 -1.69
C GLU A 142 3.54 -1.27 -2.07
N ILE A 143 3.83 -1.30 -3.38
CA ILE A 143 5.05 -1.88 -3.91
C ILE A 143 5.68 -0.93 -4.92
N GLU A 144 7.00 -0.86 -4.90
CA GLU A 144 7.76 -0.03 -5.82
C GLU A 144 8.00 -0.77 -7.14
N LEU A 145 7.50 -0.18 -8.24
CA LEU A 145 7.57 -0.73 -9.58
C LEU A 145 8.27 0.21 -10.53
N THR A 146 8.95 -0.36 -11.50
CA THR A 146 9.55 0.36 -12.62
C THR A 146 8.81 -0.01 -13.90
N CYS A 147 8.23 0.96 -14.58
CA CYS A 147 7.50 0.76 -15.82
C CYS A 147 7.62 1.96 -16.75
N LEU A 148 7.12 1.82 -17.96
CA LEU A 148 6.88 2.95 -18.85
C LEU A 148 5.61 3.68 -18.41
N ALA A 149 5.57 5.00 -18.62
CA ALA A 149 4.43 5.82 -18.22
C ALA A 149 3.09 5.37 -18.84
N GLU A 150 3.12 4.72 -20.00
CA GLU A 150 1.92 4.18 -20.66
C GLU A 150 1.40 2.91 -20.00
N ASN A 151 2.30 2.11 -19.41
CA ASN A 151 1.98 0.81 -18.82
C ASN A 151 1.82 0.89 -17.29
N LEU A 152 1.69 2.09 -16.74
CA LEU A 152 1.53 2.28 -15.31
C LEU A 152 0.19 1.69 -14.84
N PRO A 153 0.18 0.66 -13.98
CA PRO A 153 -1.05 0.09 -13.43
C PRO A 153 -1.59 0.96 -12.29
N GLU A 154 -2.90 1.12 -12.18
CA GLU A 154 -3.54 1.86 -11.09
C GLU A 154 -3.44 1.11 -9.75
N PHE A 155 -3.48 -0.20 -9.78
CA PHE A 155 -3.31 -1.10 -8.63
C PHE A 155 -2.84 -2.47 -9.11
N ILE A 156 -2.32 -3.28 -8.20
CA ILE A 156 -1.98 -4.68 -8.45
C ILE A 156 -2.90 -5.55 -7.61
N GLU A 157 -3.59 -6.49 -8.26
CA GLU A 157 -4.44 -7.44 -7.57
C GLU A 157 -3.60 -8.60 -7.01
N VAL A 158 -3.76 -8.86 -5.71
CA VAL A 158 -3.13 -9.97 -5.02
C VAL A 158 -4.21 -10.93 -4.57
N ASN A 159 -4.25 -12.12 -5.17
CA ASN A 159 -5.19 -13.15 -4.79
C ASN A 159 -4.66 -13.91 -3.57
N VAL A 160 -5.43 -13.91 -2.48
CA VAL A 160 -5.07 -14.58 -1.22
C VAL A 160 -5.90 -15.84 -0.94
N ALA A 161 -6.72 -16.30 -1.91
CA ALA A 161 -7.63 -17.43 -1.73
C ALA A 161 -6.92 -18.72 -1.28
N ASP A 162 -5.76 -19.02 -1.86
CA ASP A 162 -5.00 -20.26 -1.62
C ASP A 162 -3.95 -20.13 -0.50
N LEU A 163 -3.95 -19.01 0.23
CA LEU A 163 -2.98 -18.76 1.29
C LEU A 163 -3.33 -19.63 2.52
N LYS A 164 -2.40 -20.50 2.92
CA LYS A 164 -2.51 -21.36 4.11
C LYS A 164 -1.87 -20.69 5.32
N LEU A 165 -2.23 -21.21 6.50
CA LEU A 165 -1.62 -20.78 7.75
C LEU A 165 -0.09 -20.95 7.74
N GLY A 166 0.62 -19.96 8.25
CA GLY A 166 2.08 -19.94 8.26
C GLY A 166 2.74 -19.58 6.91
N ASN A 167 1.96 -19.50 5.83
CA ASN A 167 2.50 -19.13 4.51
C ASN A 167 2.42 -17.61 4.29
N SER A 168 3.30 -17.15 3.41
CA SER A 168 3.35 -15.76 2.98
C SER A 168 3.52 -15.66 1.46
N ILE A 169 2.94 -14.62 0.87
CA ILE A 169 3.18 -14.26 -0.53
C ILE A 169 4.30 -13.22 -0.54
N MET A 170 5.38 -13.55 -1.25
CA MET A 170 6.53 -12.68 -1.42
C MET A 170 6.31 -11.70 -2.58
N GLN A 171 7.10 -10.62 -2.64
CA GLN A 171 7.00 -9.63 -3.72
C GLN A 171 7.28 -10.23 -5.09
N THR A 172 8.22 -11.19 -5.17
CA THR A 172 8.55 -11.92 -6.40
C THR A 172 7.46 -12.84 -6.90
N GLY A 173 6.54 -13.27 -6.02
CA GLY A 173 5.40 -14.13 -6.35
C GLY A 173 4.17 -13.38 -6.89
N LEU A 174 4.24 -12.06 -7.05
CA LEU A 174 3.12 -11.27 -7.55
C LEU A 174 2.99 -11.39 -9.06
N VAL A 175 1.74 -11.47 -9.53
CA VAL A 175 1.41 -11.44 -10.96
C VAL A 175 1.43 -9.98 -11.43
N LEU A 176 2.48 -9.62 -12.18
CA LEU A 176 2.64 -8.28 -12.72
C LEU A 176 2.04 -8.19 -14.13
N PRO A 177 1.46 -7.05 -14.51
CA PRO A 177 1.04 -6.80 -15.89
C PRO A 177 2.24 -6.67 -16.84
N GLU A 178 1.99 -6.78 -18.13
CA GLU A 178 3.03 -6.70 -19.16
C GLU A 178 3.74 -5.34 -19.15
N GLY A 179 5.07 -5.36 -19.20
CA GLY A 179 5.91 -4.16 -19.24
C GLY A 179 6.16 -3.49 -17.90
N VAL A 180 5.83 -4.16 -16.79
CA VAL A 180 6.09 -3.72 -15.43
C VAL A 180 7.15 -4.60 -14.78
N GLU A 181 8.18 -3.99 -14.25
CA GLU A 181 9.29 -4.65 -13.55
C GLU A 181 9.27 -4.25 -12.07
N LEU A 182 9.64 -5.17 -11.20
CA LEU A 182 9.89 -4.83 -9.80
C LEU A 182 11.13 -3.93 -9.72
N SER A 183 11.10 -2.93 -8.85
CA SER A 183 12.24 -2.05 -8.64
C SER A 183 13.48 -2.83 -8.18
N ASN A 184 14.66 -2.33 -8.56
CA ASN A 184 15.97 -2.94 -8.27
C ASN A 184 16.26 -3.15 -6.76
N ALA A 185 15.47 -2.62 -5.87
CA ALA A 185 15.57 -2.89 -4.43
C ALA A 185 15.43 -4.39 -4.09
N LEU A 186 14.77 -5.17 -4.98
CA LEU A 186 14.62 -6.62 -4.84
C LEU A 186 15.84 -7.40 -5.37
N LEU A 187 16.66 -6.82 -6.22
CA LEU A 187 17.89 -7.43 -6.70
C LEU A 187 18.96 -7.54 -5.59
N THR A 188 18.80 -6.85 -4.49
CA THR A 188 19.68 -6.93 -3.31
C THR A 188 19.39 -8.13 -2.39
N GLY A 189 18.54 -9.08 -2.81
CA GLY A 189 18.34 -10.35 -2.08
C GLY A 189 17.43 -10.25 -0.84
N GLN A 190 16.75 -9.13 -0.62
CA GLN A 190 15.77 -8.97 0.46
C GLN A 190 14.35 -9.06 -0.10
N ASP A 191 13.93 -10.27 -0.47
CA ASP A 191 12.53 -10.50 -0.79
C ASP A 191 11.70 -10.37 0.50
N GLN A 192 10.72 -9.47 0.50
CA GLN A 192 9.92 -9.20 1.69
C GLN A 192 8.50 -9.74 1.49
N PRO A 193 7.90 -10.33 2.54
CA PRO A 193 6.53 -10.79 2.46
C PRO A 193 5.57 -9.60 2.31
N VAL A 194 4.66 -9.70 1.37
CA VAL A 194 3.60 -8.73 1.10
C VAL A 194 2.41 -9.00 2.01
N VAL A 195 2.00 -10.25 2.08
CA VAL A 195 0.89 -10.72 2.90
C VAL A 195 1.26 -12.05 3.53
N SER A 196 0.87 -12.26 4.77
CA SER A 196 1.09 -13.50 5.51
C SER A 196 -0.19 -13.91 6.24
N CYS A 197 -0.40 -15.22 6.37
CA CYS A 197 -1.47 -15.77 7.20
C CYS A 197 -0.85 -16.27 8.51
N THR A 198 -1.22 -15.65 9.63
CA THR A 198 -0.69 -15.97 10.95
C THR A 198 -1.78 -16.46 11.89
N THR A 199 -1.40 -17.26 12.89
CA THR A 199 -2.32 -17.66 13.97
C THR A 199 -2.71 -16.46 14.81
N THR A 200 -3.95 -16.45 15.29
CA THR A 200 -4.36 -15.50 16.32
C THR A 200 -3.92 -16.02 17.69
N ARG A 201 -3.65 -15.11 18.64
CA ARG A 201 -3.34 -15.52 20.03
C ARG A 201 -4.43 -16.41 20.64
N ALA A 202 -5.69 -16.18 20.30
CA ALA A 202 -6.80 -16.97 20.75
C ALA A 202 -6.78 -18.44 20.24
N SER A 203 -6.22 -18.70 19.05
CA SER A 203 -6.07 -20.06 18.55
C SER A 203 -4.91 -20.81 19.20
N LEU A 204 -3.86 -20.10 19.64
CA LEU A 204 -2.75 -20.69 20.38
C LEU A 204 -3.17 -21.10 21.81
N GLU A 205 -4.00 -20.30 22.48
CA GLU A 205 -4.54 -20.61 23.80
C GLU A 205 -5.44 -21.86 23.77
N ILE A 206 -6.19 -22.09 22.68
CA ILE A 206 -7.04 -23.29 22.51
C ILE A 206 -6.18 -24.56 22.26
N GLU A 207 -5.06 -24.43 21.54
CA GLU A 207 -4.14 -25.55 21.32
C GLU A 207 -3.39 -25.92 22.60
N GLU A 208 -2.97 -24.95 23.42
CA GLU A 208 -2.34 -25.21 24.72
C GLU A 208 -3.32 -25.86 25.74
N ASP A 209 -4.59 -25.46 25.72
CA ASP A 209 -5.61 -26.07 26.57
C ASP A 209 -5.97 -27.52 26.14
N LEU A 210 -5.91 -27.83 24.83
CA LEU A 210 -6.14 -29.18 24.32
C LEU A 210 -4.95 -30.13 24.52
N GLU A 211 -3.71 -29.64 24.55
CA GLU A 211 -2.53 -30.43 24.88
C GLU A 211 -2.39 -30.65 26.39
N GLY A 212 -2.95 -29.76 27.22
CA GLY A 212 -2.97 -29.88 28.67
C GLY A 212 -3.91 -30.97 29.19
N GLU A 213 -4.98 -31.32 28.46
CA GLU A 213 -5.96 -32.35 28.91
C GLU A 213 -5.59 -33.81 28.56
N THR A 214 -4.57 -34.04 27.73
CA THR A 214 -4.14 -35.39 27.35
C THR A 214 -2.98 -35.96 28.17
N SER A 215 -2.47 -35.26 29.19
CA SER A 215 -1.35 -35.72 30.02
C SER A 215 -1.70 -36.07 31.47
N GLU A 216 -2.97 -36.08 31.87
CA GLU A 216 -3.40 -36.52 33.21
C GLU A 216 -4.28 -37.76 33.20
N GLU A 217 -3.79 -38.88 32.66
CA GLU A 217 -4.22 -40.23 33.10
C GLU A 217 -3.02 -41.14 33.24
N GLY A 218 -2.56 -41.26 34.45
CA GLY A 218 -1.68 -42.36 34.82
C GLY A 218 -0.52 -42.02 35.72
N THR A 219 -0.72 -41.79 36.97
CA THR A 219 -0.09 -42.60 38.00
C THR A 219 -0.39 -42.05 39.40
N CYS A 220 -1.41 -42.61 40.00
CA CYS A 220 -1.63 -42.58 41.44
C CYS A 220 -0.69 -43.61 42.04
N LEU A 221 0.31 -43.22 42.82
CA LEU A 221 0.94 -44.03 43.87
C LEU A 221 1.41 -43.13 44.99
N LEU A 222 0.62 -43.12 46.01
CA LEU A 222 0.94 -43.36 47.43
C LEU A 222 2.40 -43.18 47.82
N TYR A 223 2.66 -42.18 48.64
CA TYR A 223 3.58 -42.33 49.77
C TYR A 223 3.04 -41.56 50.99
N THR A 224 2.61 -42.35 51.95
CA THR A 224 2.29 -41.96 53.33
C THR A 224 3.55 -41.83 54.14
N SER A 225 3.52 -40.82 55.06
CA SER A 225 4.18 -40.80 56.40
C SER A 225 5.71 -40.93 56.40
N ASP A 226 6.41 -40.10 57.07
CA ASP A 226 6.53 -40.14 58.53
C ASP A 226 7.19 -38.88 59.10
N ALA A 227 6.82 -38.62 60.28
CA ALA A 227 7.17 -37.54 61.17
C ALA A 227 8.61 -37.58 61.70
N ALA A 228 8.91 -36.51 62.40
CA ALA A 228 9.91 -36.33 63.47
C ALA A 228 11.13 -35.48 63.05
N ASP A 229 11.20 -34.25 63.50
CA ASP A 229 11.67 -33.84 64.87
C ASP A 229 13.18 -33.58 64.92
N GLU A 230 13.47 -32.58 65.61
CA GLU A 230 14.71 -32.06 66.27
C GLU A 230 15.34 -30.85 65.58
N GLN A 231 15.11 -29.66 66.12
CA GLN A 231 15.74 -28.96 67.25
C GLN A 231 17.27 -28.80 67.16
N LEU A 232 17.68 -27.54 67.39
CA LEU A 232 18.92 -27.07 68.03
C LEU A 232 20.15 -26.86 67.13
N SER A 233 20.48 -25.68 66.86
CA SER A 233 21.40 -24.73 67.59
C SER A 233 21.54 -23.43 66.78
#